data_7e19311006c73e8fb3f5728b94639bc9
#
_entry.id   7e19311006c73e8fb3f5728b94639bc9
#
_cell.length_a   1.000
_cell.length_b   1.000
_cell.length_c   1.000
_cell.angle_alpha   90.00
_cell.angle_beta   90.00
_cell.angle_gamma   90.00
#
_symmetry.space_group_name_H-M   'P 1'
#
loop_
_entity.id
_entity.type
_entity.pdbx_description
1 polymer ?
#
loop_
_entity_poly.entity_id
_entity_poly.type
_entity_poly.pdbx_seq_one_letter_code
_entity_poly.pdbx_strand_id
1 'polypeptide(L)'
;MTNPLLQDWTGPFGLAPFAAISDADFAPALDIALAEHKAEIDAIASAPEAPSFENTIEAMEGAGATLDKVLAVFYNLAGADSNDARQTLQREFSPKLSAHSSAIFANTQLFERIETLWAGRDDLDLTDEQARVLMLTRRSFVRSGAALEGADEDRHAEVKSRLAMLGTEFVQNLLKDEADWVMPISDEALAELPDFVQDAAQAAGVEKGAGGPVITLSRSLITPFLQFSPRRDLRKTAFEAWAARGATGGKTDNRGIAAETLALRHERAALLGYEDFASFKLETEMAGTPVAVRDLLMRVWEAAKAQADRDAQVLEAMLKADGHDAPLEPWDWRYYAEKRRKAEHDLDEAELKPYFQLDKMIEASFACARRLFGIEATPLDLPLYHPDCRAWEITKDGDHVAVFIGDYFARGSKRSGAWCSAMRQQAKKPQIQTPIVINVCNFAKPSEGKPALLSYDDARTLFHEFGHALHQMLSDVTYESVSGTSVARDFVELPSQLYEHWLEVPEVLAEYAIHAETGEAMPQEMLEKVLGAATFDMGFAT
;
A
#
# COMPACT_ATOMS: atom_id res chain seq x y z
N MET A 1 1.39 17.61 32.89
CA MET A 1 0.10 17.39 32.18
C MET A 1 0.00 15.90 31.93
N THR A 2 -1.17 15.31 32.01
CA THR A 2 -1.38 13.89 31.65
C THR A 2 -1.25 13.74 30.13
N ASN A 3 -0.57 12.69 29.66
CA ASN A 3 -0.36 12.45 28.24
C ASN A 3 -1.71 12.14 27.54
N PRO A 4 -2.12 12.91 26.50
CA PRO A 4 -3.42 12.76 25.87
C PRO A 4 -3.60 11.42 25.13
N LEU A 5 -2.51 10.77 24.72
CA LEU A 5 -2.55 9.44 24.08
C LEU A 5 -2.93 8.33 25.06
N LEU A 6 -2.71 8.52 26.35
CA LEU A 6 -3.01 7.55 27.41
C LEU A 6 -4.38 7.80 28.08
N GLN A 7 -5.11 8.84 27.66
CA GLN A 7 -6.44 9.14 28.19
C GLN A 7 -7.55 8.52 27.34
N ASP A 8 -8.73 8.36 27.93
CA ASP A 8 -9.92 8.04 27.16
C ASP A 8 -10.32 9.23 26.28
N TRP A 9 -10.59 8.97 25.03
CA TRP A 9 -11.01 10.01 24.09
C TRP A 9 -12.53 10.16 24.12
N THR A 10 -13.00 11.18 24.80
CA THR A 10 -14.42 11.48 25.02
C THR A 10 -15.02 12.42 23.97
N GLY A 11 -14.24 12.79 22.94
CA GLY A 11 -14.71 13.58 21.80
C GLY A 11 -15.71 12.80 20.92
N PRO A 12 -16.29 13.48 19.91
CA PRO A 12 -17.21 12.84 18.98
C PRO A 12 -16.62 11.56 18.39
N PHE A 13 -17.38 10.48 18.40
CA PHE A 13 -17.01 9.15 17.88
C PHE A 13 -15.75 8.53 18.54
N GLY A 14 -15.22 9.10 19.63
CA GLY A 14 -13.95 8.66 20.20
C GLY A 14 -12.75 8.96 19.32
N LEU A 15 -12.80 10.01 18.50
CA LEU A 15 -11.69 10.46 17.66
C LEU A 15 -10.53 10.98 18.52
N ALA A 16 -9.30 10.75 18.05
CA ALA A 16 -8.09 11.26 18.69
C ALA A 16 -8.13 12.79 18.84
N PRO A 17 -7.75 13.34 20.01
CA PRO A 17 -7.73 14.78 20.23
C PRO A 17 -6.47 15.42 19.60
N PHE A 18 -6.38 15.42 18.26
CA PHE A 18 -5.20 15.83 17.50
C PHE A 18 -4.62 17.19 17.95
N ALA A 19 -5.48 18.15 18.27
CA ALA A 19 -5.03 19.47 18.72
C ALA A 19 -4.31 19.46 20.08
N ALA A 20 -4.49 18.42 20.88
CA ALA A 20 -3.87 18.25 22.19
C ALA A 20 -2.61 17.37 22.16
N ILE A 21 -2.39 16.62 21.07
CA ILE A 21 -1.27 15.68 20.91
C ILE A 21 -0.07 16.41 20.31
N SER A 22 1.09 16.29 20.96
CA SER A 22 2.37 16.77 20.47
C SER A 22 3.34 15.62 20.18
N ASP A 23 4.39 15.87 19.37
CA ASP A 23 5.39 14.85 19.07
C ASP A 23 6.11 14.33 20.33
N ALA A 24 6.21 15.14 21.37
CA ALA A 24 6.82 14.76 22.65
C ALA A 24 5.98 13.76 23.46
N ASP A 25 4.70 13.59 23.15
CA ASP A 25 3.79 12.67 23.84
C ASP A 25 3.99 11.21 23.40
N PHE A 26 4.50 10.96 22.18
CA PHE A 26 4.55 9.62 21.60
C PHE A 26 5.53 8.69 22.29
N ALA A 27 6.78 9.09 22.54
CA ALA A 27 7.78 8.20 23.12
C ALA A 27 7.38 7.72 24.53
N PRO A 28 6.95 8.61 25.47
CA PRO A 28 6.48 8.16 26.78
C PRO A 28 5.21 7.28 26.70
N ALA A 29 4.29 7.61 25.77
CA ALA A 29 3.08 6.81 25.59
C ALA A 29 3.40 5.41 25.07
N LEU A 30 4.31 5.27 24.09
CA LEU A 30 4.74 3.99 23.56
C LEU A 30 5.39 3.12 24.65
N ASP A 31 6.30 3.67 25.45
CA ASP A 31 7.00 2.92 26.48
C ASP A 31 6.02 2.38 27.55
N ILE A 32 5.02 3.16 27.93
CA ILE A 32 3.95 2.75 28.84
C ILE A 32 3.09 1.67 28.18
N ALA A 33 2.62 1.90 26.94
CA ALA A 33 1.74 0.98 26.24
C ALA A 33 2.40 -0.39 25.96
N LEU A 34 3.71 -0.41 25.64
CA LEU A 34 4.48 -1.65 25.50
C LEU A 34 4.56 -2.42 26.83
N ALA A 35 4.77 -1.70 27.94
CA ALA A 35 4.84 -2.33 29.26
C ALA A 35 3.47 -2.87 29.72
N GLU A 36 2.39 -2.14 29.45
CA GLU A 36 1.00 -2.59 29.71
C GLU A 36 0.68 -3.85 28.90
N HIS A 37 0.87 -3.80 27.59
CA HIS A 37 0.61 -4.96 26.72
C HIS A 37 1.43 -6.19 27.14
N LYS A 38 2.71 -5.99 27.48
CA LYS A 38 3.53 -7.09 27.99
C LYS A 38 2.94 -7.69 29.27
N ALA A 39 2.49 -6.85 30.20
CA ALA A 39 1.91 -7.33 31.45
C ALA A 39 0.58 -8.08 31.23
N GLU A 40 -0.25 -7.62 30.28
CA GLU A 40 -1.48 -8.31 29.88
C GLU A 40 -1.18 -9.70 29.29
N ILE A 41 -0.21 -9.78 28.36
CA ILE A 41 0.23 -11.06 27.78
C ILE A 41 0.82 -11.99 28.85
N ASP A 42 1.66 -11.48 29.77
CA ASP A 42 2.23 -12.27 30.85
C ASP A 42 1.13 -12.81 31.81
N ALA A 43 0.09 -12.01 32.07
CA ALA A 43 -1.08 -12.43 32.87
C ALA A 43 -1.88 -13.54 32.17
N ILE A 44 -2.11 -13.44 30.85
CA ILE A 44 -2.76 -14.50 30.07
C ILE A 44 -1.93 -15.78 30.11
N ALA A 45 -0.63 -15.67 29.86
CA ALA A 45 0.28 -16.82 29.81
C ALA A 45 0.37 -17.57 31.14
N SER A 46 0.39 -16.82 32.26
CA SER A 46 0.54 -17.38 33.63
C SER A 46 -0.78 -17.64 34.35
N ALA A 47 -1.93 -17.48 33.68
CA ALA A 47 -3.24 -17.70 34.28
C ALA A 47 -3.33 -19.14 34.83
N PRO A 48 -3.75 -19.30 36.12
CA PRO A 48 -3.80 -20.62 36.79
C PRO A 48 -4.95 -21.49 36.30
N GLU A 49 -5.97 -20.90 35.68
CA GLU A 49 -7.12 -21.62 35.15
C GLU A 49 -6.73 -22.40 33.89
N ALA A 50 -7.39 -23.53 33.67
CA ALA A 50 -7.25 -24.27 32.43
C ALA A 50 -7.53 -23.35 31.21
N PRO A 51 -6.77 -23.49 30.10
CA PRO A 51 -7.00 -22.70 28.91
C PRO A 51 -8.44 -22.87 28.39
N SER A 52 -9.11 -21.73 28.12
CA SER A 52 -10.34 -21.65 27.37
C SER A 52 -10.19 -20.64 26.25
N PHE A 53 -11.09 -20.64 25.27
CA PHE A 53 -11.06 -19.64 24.19
C PHE A 53 -11.11 -18.22 24.77
N GLU A 54 -11.98 -17.99 25.76
CA GLU A 54 -12.20 -16.68 26.39
C GLU A 54 -10.97 -16.21 27.19
N ASN A 55 -10.38 -17.09 28.03
CA ASN A 55 -9.26 -16.68 28.89
C ASN A 55 -7.89 -16.73 28.20
N THR A 56 -7.84 -17.09 26.93
CA THR A 56 -6.60 -17.16 26.15
C THR A 56 -6.73 -16.37 24.86
N ILE A 57 -7.53 -16.82 23.91
CA ILE A 57 -7.62 -16.19 22.57
C ILE A 57 -8.39 -14.86 22.63
N GLU A 58 -9.60 -14.84 23.21
CA GLU A 58 -10.37 -13.60 23.34
C GLU A 58 -9.67 -12.60 24.29
N ALA A 59 -8.97 -13.07 25.30
CA ALA A 59 -8.14 -12.22 26.14
C ALA A 59 -6.96 -11.60 25.37
N MET A 60 -6.35 -12.33 24.44
CA MET A 60 -5.30 -11.79 23.53
C MET A 60 -5.86 -10.75 22.56
N GLU A 61 -7.08 -10.95 22.02
CA GLU A 61 -7.77 -9.97 21.17
C GLU A 61 -8.03 -8.64 21.89
N GLY A 62 -8.18 -8.67 23.22
CA GLY A 62 -8.37 -7.47 24.03
C GLY A 62 -7.08 -6.84 24.55
N ALA A 63 -5.95 -7.56 24.47
CA ALA A 63 -4.68 -7.07 24.97
C ALA A 63 -4.04 -6.07 24.01
N GLY A 64 -3.37 -5.05 24.56
CA GLY A 64 -2.64 -4.06 23.76
C GLY A 64 -3.48 -2.89 23.26
N ALA A 65 -4.72 -2.70 23.68
CA ALA A 65 -5.60 -1.63 23.20
C ALA A 65 -5.00 -0.22 23.34
N THR A 66 -4.20 0.04 24.40
CA THR A 66 -3.45 1.31 24.53
C THR A 66 -2.36 1.41 23.46
N LEU A 67 -1.66 0.32 23.18
CA LEU A 67 -0.60 0.29 22.16
C LEU A 67 -1.16 0.54 20.77
N ASP A 68 -2.25 -0.13 20.41
CA ASP A 68 -2.90 0.03 19.10
C ASP A 68 -3.39 1.46 18.90
N LYS A 69 -4.00 2.06 19.92
CA LYS A 69 -4.43 3.46 19.92
C LYS A 69 -3.26 4.44 19.69
N VAL A 70 -2.13 4.25 20.39
CA VAL A 70 -0.93 5.08 20.22
C VAL A 70 -0.34 4.92 18.83
N LEU A 71 -0.22 3.67 18.35
CA LEU A 71 0.38 3.36 17.06
C LEU A 71 -0.49 3.81 15.88
N ALA A 72 -1.81 3.68 15.97
CA ALA A 72 -2.73 4.15 14.94
C ALA A 72 -2.57 5.66 14.67
N VAL A 73 -2.53 6.48 15.74
CA VAL A 73 -2.29 7.91 15.60
C VAL A 73 -0.89 8.21 15.11
N PHE A 74 0.13 7.55 15.69
CA PHE A 74 1.53 7.80 15.32
C PHE A 74 1.79 7.51 13.85
N TYR A 75 1.42 6.32 13.36
CA TYR A 75 1.69 5.94 11.98
C TYR A 75 0.85 6.70 10.96
N ASN A 76 -0.37 7.10 11.33
CA ASN A 76 -1.15 8.02 10.49
C ASN A 76 -0.40 9.35 10.31
N LEU A 77 0.04 9.99 11.40
CA LEU A 77 0.79 11.25 11.34
C LEU A 77 2.15 11.09 10.67
N ALA A 78 2.88 10.02 10.95
CA ALA A 78 4.17 9.74 10.31
C ALA A 78 4.06 9.53 8.79
N GLY A 79 2.92 9.02 8.30
CA GLY A 79 2.65 8.86 6.87
C GLY A 79 2.05 10.10 6.20
N ALA A 80 1.06 10.70 6.84
CA ALA A 80 0.23 11.74 6.24
C ALA A 80 0.65 13.18 6.60
N ASP A 81 1.36 13.37 7.70
CA ASP A 81 1.83 14.69 8.16
C ASP A 81 3.17 14.55 8.89
N SER A 82 4.20 14.10 8.20
CA SER A 82 5.53 13.80 8.74
C SER A 82 6.35 15.05 9.02
N ASN A 83 7.27 14.93 9.98
CA ASN A 83 8.32 15.89 10.26
C ASN A 83 9.58 15.19 10.79
N ASP A 84 10.69 15.90 10.98
CA ASP A 84 11.97 15.32 11.42
C ASP A 84 11.87 14.61 12.77
N ALA A 85 11.04 15.12 13.70
CA ALA A 85 10.82 14.50 15.00
C ALA A 85 10.10 13.16 14.85
N ARG A 86 9.02 13.10 14.08
CA ARG A 86 8.27 11.85 13.80
C ARG A 86 9.12 10.83 13.06
N GLN A 87 9.94 11.24 12.11
CA GLN A 87 10.89 10.34 11.42
C GLN A 87 11.94 9.77 12.38
N THR A 88 12.41 10.58 13.34
CA THR A 88 13.33 10.11 14.38
C THR A 88 12.64 9.12 15.30
N LEU A 89 11.45 9.42 15.79
CA LEU A 89 10.64 8.51 16.60
C LEU A 89 10.34 7.19 15.86
N GLN A 90 10.04 7.23 14.57
CA GLN A 90 9.80 6.02 13.78
C GLN A 90 11.02 5.09 13.74
N ARG A 91 12.24 5.65 13.63
CA ARG A 91 13.49 4.88 13.72
C ARG A 91 13.72 4.28 15.11
N GLU A 92 13.32 5.00 16.17
CA GLU A 92 13.42 4.53 17.56
C GLU A 92 12.36 3.47 17.91
N PHE A 93 11.15 3.60 17.38
CA PHE A 93 10.03 2.69 17.65
C PHE A 93 10.20 1.33 16.98
N SER A 94 10.70 1.30 15.75
CA SER A 94 10.83 0.07 14.96
C SER A 94 11.56 -1.07 15.71
N PRO A 95 12.74 -0.88 16.30
CA PRO A 95 13.42 -1.94 17.05
C PRO A 95 12.67 -2.33 18.35
N LYS A 96 12.03 -1.37 19.04
CA LYS A 96 11.24 -1.66 20.25
C LYS A 96 10.03 -2.54 19.94
N LEU A 97 9.29 -2.22 18.89
CA LEU A 97 8.13 -2.99 18.43
C LEU A 97 8.54 -4.38 17.94
N SER A 98 9.65 -4.49 17.21
CA SER A 98 10.19 -5.77 16.77
C SER A 98 10.59 -6.67 17.94
N ALA A 99 11.28 -6.12 18.94
CA ALA A 99 11.68 -6.85 20.14
C ALA A 99 10.45 -7.29 20.96
N HIS A 100 9.45 -6.40 21.10
CA HIS A 100 8.21 -6.69 21.81
C HIS A 100 7.41 -7.84 21.14
N SER A 101 7.19 -7.76 19.83
CA SER A 101 6.55 -8.82 19.07
C SER A 101 7.31 -10.16 19.16
N SER A 102 8.64 -10.12 19.07
CA SER A 102 9.47 -11.31 19.21
C SER A 102 9.34 -11.95 20.61
N ALA A 103 9.25 -11.14 21.66
CA ALA A 103 9.08 -11.63 23.02
C ALA A 103 7.71 -12.32 23.23
N ILE A 104 6.64 -11.81 22.59
CA ILE A 104 5.31 -12.45 22.64
C ILE A 104 5.37 -13.83 21.96
N PHE A 105 5.91 -13.91 20.74
CA PHE A 105 5.98 -15.19 20.01
C PHE A 105 6.97 -16.20 20.62
N ALA A 106 7.94 -15.75 21.43
CA ALA A 106 8.84 -16.60 22.20
C ALA A 106 8.28 -17.03 23.56
N ASN A 107 7.06 -16.59 23.93
CA ASN A 107 6.46 -16.95 25.22
C ASN A 107 5.93 -18.40 25.17
N THR A 108 6.71 -19.32 25.72
CA THR A 108 6.40 -20.77 25.72
C THR A 108 5.12 -21.10 26.49
N GLN A 109 4.87 -20.43 27.63
CA GLN A 109 3.64 -20.67 28.42
C GLN A 109 2.39 -20.24 27.64
N LEU A 110 2.45 -19.12 26.95
CA LEU A 110 1.34 -18.67 26.09
C LEU A 110 1.13 -19.66 24.94
N PHE A 111 2.20 -20.11 24.29
CA PHE A 111 2.12 -21.08 23.21
C PHE A 111 1.55 -22.43 23.68
N GLU A 112 1.95 -22.93 24.85
CA GLU A 112 1.38 -24.14 25.46
C GLU A 112 -0.15 -24.03 25.70
N ARG A 113 -0.65 -22.86 26.10
CA ARG A 113 -2.09 -22.62 26.23
C ARG A 113 -2.79 -22.67 24.87
N ILE A 114 -2.21 -22.05 23.84
CA ILE A 114 -2.73 -22.08 22.47
C ILE A 114 -2.75 -23.51 21.92
N GLU A 115 -1.67 -24.28 22.11
CA GLU A 115 -1.59 -25.70 21.68
C GLU A 115 -2.60 -26.58 22.41
N THR A 116 -2.85 -26.34 23.70
CA THR A 116 -3.87 -27.06 24.47
C THR A 116 -5.27 -26.84 23.86
N LEU A 117 -5.61 -25.60 23.52
CA LEU A 117 -6.89 -25.28 22.86
C LEU A 117 -6.95 -25.89 21.46
N TRP A 118 -5.86 -25.81 20.70
CA TRP A 118 -5.81 -26.37 19.36
C TRP A 118 -5.97 -27.90 19.35
N ALA A 119 -5.32 -28.59 20.29
CA ALA A 119 -5.46 -30.05 20.42
C ALA A 119 -6.89 -30.48 20.79
N GLY A 120 -7.57 -29.68 21.62
CA GLY A 120 -8.96 -29.96 22.04
C GLY A 120 -10.05 -29.30 21.18
N ARG A 121 -9.69 -28.60 20.09
CA ARG A 121 -10.59 -27.72 19.34
C ARG A 121 -11.87 -28.40 18.82
N ASP A 122 -11.80 -29.69 18.52
CA ASP A 122 -12.95 -30.44 17.99
C ASP A 122 -14.00 -30.75 19.08
N ASP A 123 -13.61 -30.62 20.36
CA ASP A 123 -14.48 -30.78 21.54
C ASP A 123 -14.95 -29.43 22.11
N LEU A 124 -14.43 -28.30 21.57
CA LEU A 124 -14.85 -26.96 21.94
C LEU A 124 -16.03 -26.53 21.04
N ASP A 125 -17.08 -26.00 21.64
CA ASP A 125 -18.25 -25.46 20.90
C ASP A 125 -17.92 -24.05 20.33
N LEU A 126 -16.93 -23.99 19.45
CA LEU A 126 -16.48 -22.76 18.82
C LEU A 126 -17.36 -22.39 17.62
N THR A 127 -17.65 -21.10 17.48
CA THR A 127 -18.19 -20.58 16.22
C THR A 127 -17.13 -20.67 15.11
N ASP A 128 -17.53 -20.61 13.84
CA ASP A 128 -16.60 -20.61 12.70
C ASP A 128 -15.55 -19.49 12.81
N GLU A 129 -15.95 -18.31 13.28
CA GLU A 129 -15.06 -17.18 13.49
C GLU A 129 -14.05 -17.44 14.61
N GLN A 130 -14.50 -18.00 15.75
CA GLN A 130 -13.61 -18.38 16.86
C GLN A 130 -12.61 -19.46 16.44
N ALA A 131 -13.06 -20.48 15.72
CA ALA A 131 -12.19 -21.50 15.17
C ALA A 131 -11.15 -20.90 14.20
N ARG A 132 -11.57 -19.93 13.39
CA ARG A 132 -10.67 -19.19 12.48
C ARG A 132 -9.64 -18.37 13.24
N VAL A 133 -10.02 -17.60 14.25
CA VAL A 133 -9.10 -16.80 15.07
C VAL A 133 -8.10 -17.69 15.81
N LEU A 134 -8.54 -18.77 16.44
CA LEU A 134 -7.65 -19.75 17.07
C LEU A 134 -6.62 -20.31 16.08
N MET A 135 -7.07 -20.69 14.87
CA MET A 135 -6.20 -21.21 13.82
C MET A 135 -5.17 -20.16 13.37
N LEU A 136 -5.59 -18.91 13.16
CA LEU A 136 -4.70 -17.83 12.73
C LEU A 136 -3.67 -17.49 13.81
N THR A 137 -4.09 -17.41 15.08
CA THR A 137 -3.22 -17.16 16.21
C THR A 137 -2.15 -18.25 16.32
N ARG A 138 -2.56 -19.51 16.37
CA ARG A 138 -1.62 -20.65 16.41
C ARG A 138 -0.66 -20.63 15.23
N ARG A 139 -1.17 -20.44 14.02
CA ARG A 139 -0.36 -20.37 12.79
C ARG A 139 0.72 -19.30 12.88
N SER A 140 0.38 -18.13 13.43
CA SER A 140 1.33 -17.02 13.61
C SER A 140 2.47 -17.41 14.56
N PHE A 141 2.18 -18.09 15.67
CA PHE A 141 3.19 -18.61 16.59
C PHE A 141 4.09 -19.66 15.94
N VAL A 142 3.50 -20.69 15.32
CA VAL A 142 4.25 -21.75 14.62
C VAL A 142 5.15 -21.18 13.53
N ARG A 143 4.65 -20.27 12.70
CA ARG A 143 5.42 -19.61 11.63
C ARG A 143 6.51 -18.67 12.16
N SER A 144 6.37 -18.21 13.39
CA SER A 144 7.40 -17.42 14.09
C SER A 144 8.51 -18.28 14.70
N GLY A 145 8.30 -19.61 14.75
CA GLY A 145 9.27 -20.57 15.27
C GLY A 145 8.95 -21.10 16.67
N ALA A 146 7.78 -20.79 17.25
CA ALA A 146 7.41 -21.17 18.61
C ALA A 146 7.34 -22.70 18.84
N ALA A 147 7.20 -23.48 17.78
CA ALA A 147 7.20 -24.95 17.84
C ALA A 147 8.57 -25.58 17.63
N LEU A 148 9.63 -24.80 17.42
CA LEU A 148 10.99 -25.29 17.27
C LEU A 148 11.65 -25.46 18.64
N GLU A 149 12.56 -26.42 18.75
CA GLU A 149 13.26 -26.72 19.98
C GLU A 149 14.79 -26.83 19.74
N GLY A 150 15.58 -26.43 20.74
CA GLY A 150 17.03 -26.64 20.78
C GLY A 150 17.75 -26.02 19.58
N ALA A 151 18.54 -26.82 18.86
CA ALA A 151 19.40 -26.34 17.78
C ALA A 151 18.62 -25.74 16.61
N ASP A 152 17.40 -26.19 16.32
CA ASP A 152 16.56 -25.67 15.24
C ASP A 152 15.97 -24.30 15.59
N GLU A 153 15.63 -24.07 16.86
CA GLU A 153 15.19 -22.76 17.38
C GLU A 153 16.33 -21.73 17.24
N ASP A 154 17.53 -22.08 17.75
CA ASP A 154 18.71 -21.21 17.66
C ASP A 154 19.03 -20.87 16.20
N ARG A 155 19.02 -21.89 15.32
CA ARG A 155 19.32 -21.71 13.90
C ARG A 155 18.28 -20.86 13.19
N HIS A 156 17.00 -21.03 13.50
CA HIS A 156 15.93 -20.19 12.95
C HIS A 156 16.10 -18.71 13.34
N ALA A 157 16.49 -18.44 14.59
CA ALA A 157 16.75 -17.08 15.06
C ALA A 157 17.95 -16.45 14.32
N GLU A 158 19.04 -17.19 14.12
CA GLU A 158 20.21 -16.75 13.33
C GLU A 158 19.81 -16.42 11.88
N VAL A 159 19.05 -17.32 11.22
CA VAL A 159 18.59 -17.14 9.84
C VAL A 159 17.71 -15.88 9.72
N LYS A 160 16.78 -15.66 10.65
CA LYS A 160 15.95 -14.43 10.67
C LYS A 160 16.79 -13.17 10.79
N SER A 161 17.77 -13.17 11.72
CA SER A 161 18.67 -12.04 11.93
C SER A 161 19.50 -11.76 10.67
N ARG A 162 20.07 -12.80 10.05
CA ARG A 162 20.89 -12.64 8.83
C ARG A 162 20.06 -12.14 7.65
N LEU A 163 18.84 -12.65 7.46
CA LEU A 163 17.92 -12.18 6.42
C LEU A 163 17.56 -10.69 6.58
N ALA A 164 17.39 -10.21 7.81
CA ALA A 164 17.12 -8.80 8.08
C ALA A 164 18.32 -7.91 7.69
N MET A 165 19.54 -8.34 8.04
CA MET A 165 20.78 -7.64 7.65
C MET A 165 20.95 -7.59 6.14
N LEU A 166 20.77 -8.73 5.43
CA LEU A 166 20.87 -8.80 3.97
C LEU A 166 19.85 -7.92 3.28
N GLY A 167 18.61 -7.88 3.80
CA GLY A 167 17.58 -6.99 3.26
C GLY A 167 17.95 -5.51 3.37
N THR A 168 18.52 -5.10 4.49
CA THR A 168 19.01 -3.73 4.71
C THR A 168 20.15 -3.40 3.75
N GLU A 169 21.16 -4.27 3.64
CA GLU A 169 22.31 -4.09 2.76
C GLU A 169 21.88 -4.03 1.29
N PHE A 170 20.96 -4.90 0.88
CA PHE A 170 20.41 -4.91 -0.48
C PHE A 170 19.79 -3.55 -0.86
N VAL A 171 18.95 -2.99 0.01
CA VAL A 171 18.30 -1.70 -0.24
C VAL A 171 19.32 -0.56 -0.25
N GLN A 172 20.27 -0.55 0.70
CA GLN A 172 21.31 0.48 0.75
C GLN A 172 22.19 0.50 -0.51
N ASN A 173 22.52 -0.67 -1.05
CA ASN A 173 23.27 -0.79 -2.31
C ASN A 173 22.50 -0.22 -3.50
N LEU A 174 21.18 -0.50 -3.60
CA LEU A 174 20.33 0.08 -4.66
C LEU A 174 20.26 1.61 -4.55
N LEU A 175 20.03 2.13 -3.33
CA LEU A 175 19.97 3.58 -3.09
C LEU A 175 21.28 4.26 -3.44
N LYS A 176 22.41 3.59 -3.19
CA LYS A 176 23.73 4.11 -3.55
C LYS A 176 23.92 4.15 -5.06
N ASP A 177 23.57 3.09 -5.79
CA ASP A 177 23.63 3.07 -7.25
C ASP A 177 22.76 4.18 -7.85
N GLU A 178 21.54 4.41 -7.32
CA GLU A 178 20.66 5.50 -7.74
C GLU A 178 21.24 6.89 -7.44
N ALA A 179 21.88 7.04 -6.28
CA ALA A 179 22.47 8.30 -5.88
C ALA A 179 23.74 8.67 -6.68
N ASP A 180 24.54 7.67 -7.03
CA ASP A 180 25.85 7.88 -7.64
C ASP A 180 25.77 8.08 -9.17
N TRP A 181 24.70 7.59 -9.82
CA TRP A 181 24.59 7.68 -11.28
C TRP A 181 23.85 8.95 -11.72
N VAL A 182 24.49 9.65 -12.67
CA VAL A 182 23.90 10.79 -13.35
C VAL A 182 24.32 10.79 -14.81
N MET A 183 23.42 11.19 -15.70
CA MET A 183 23.69 11.38 -17.13
C MET A 183 23.42 12.84 -17.50
N PRO A 184 24.47 13.66 -17.75
CA PRO A 184 24.29 15.00 -18.30
C PRO A 184 23.64 14.94 -19.68
N ILE A 185 22.71 15.85 -19.94
CA ILE A 185 22.08 16.02 -21.25
C ILE A 185 22.35 17.42 -21.82
N SER A 186 22.48 17.53 -23.13
CA SER A 186 22.67 18.83 -23.77
C SER A 186 21.37 19.66 -23.77
N ASP A 187 21.51 20.98 -23.93
CA ASP A 187 20.36 21.89 -24.05
C ASP A 187 19.45 21.52 -25.22
N GLU A 188 20.03 20.99 -26.31
CA GLU A 188 19.27 20.52 -27.48
C GLU A 188 18.43 19.29 -27.12
N ALA A 189 19.02 18.29 -26.44
CA ALA A 189 18.30 17.09 -26.01
C ALA A 189 17.24 17.40 -24.93
N LEU A 190 17.51 18.39 -24.08
CA LEU A 190 16.54 18.88 -23.09
C LEU A 190 15.32 19.53 -23.76
N ALA A 191 15.55 20.38 -24.76
CA ALA A 191 14.50 21.09 -25.50
C ALA A 191 13.54 20.15 -26.29
N GLU A 192 13.94 18.89 -26.52
CA GLU A 192 13.12 17.88 -27.18
C GLU A 192 12.13 17.18 -26.19
N LEU A 193 12.24 17.45 -24.89
CA LEU A 193 11.42 16.82 -23.84
C LEU A 193 10.22 17.71 -23.48
N PRO A 194 9.14 17.14 -22.94
CA PRO A 194 8.05 17.92 -22.35
C PRO A 194 8.53 18.81 -21.18
N ASP A 195 7.91 19.96 -20.98
CA ASP A 195 8.31 20.96 -19.98
C ASP A 195 8.51 20.37 -18.57
N PHE A 196 7.60 19.51 -18.11
CA PHE A 196 7.72 18.90 -16.79
C PHE A 196 8.94 17.97 -16.64
N VAL A 197 9.40 17.35 -17.73
CA VAL A 197 10.64 16.53 -17.73
C VAL A 197 11.85 17.43 -17.76
N GLN A 198 11.79 18.55 -18.52
CA GLN A 198 12.84 19.56 -18.53
C GLN A 198 13.06 20.15 -17.14
N ASP A 199 11.98 20.56 -16.46
CA ASP A 199 12.01 21.11 -15.11
C ASP A 199 12.62 20.10 -14.12
N ALA A 200 12.20 18.84 -14.19
CA ALA A 200 12.72 17.78 -13.33
C ALA A 200 14.23 17.51 -13.58
N ALA A 201 14.68 17.52 -14.84
CA ALA A 201 16.09 17.33 -15.19
C ALA A 201 16.96 18.51 -14.74
N GLN A 202 16.45 19.74 -14.82
CA GLN A 202 17.14 20.94 -14.31
C GLN A 202 17.23 20.92 -12.78
N ALA A 203 16.13 20.59 -12.10
CA ALA A 203 16.11 20.46 -10.66
C ALA A 203 17.10 19.39 -10.16
N ALA A 204 17.14 18.24 -10.82
CA ALA A 204 18.11 17.18 -10.54
C ALA A 204 19.55 17.65 -10.76
N GLY A 205 19.81 18.45 -11.80
CA GLY A 205 21.12 19.04 -12.06
C GLY A 205 21.59 19.96 -10.95
N VAL A 206 20.69 20.78 -10.41
CA VAL A 206 20.97 21.66 -9.26
C VAL A 206 21.24 20.83 -8.00
N GLU A 207 20.39 19.85 -7.69
CA GLU A 207 20.53 18.95 -6.54
C GLU A 207 21.88 18.20 -6.57
N LYS A 208 22.27 17.70 -7.75
CA LYS A 208 23.53 16.96 -7.93
C LYS A 208 24.77 17.85 -8.10
N GLY A 209 24.61 19.17 -8.19
CA GLY A 209 25.72 20.10 -8.44
C GLY A 209 26.41 19.87 -9.80
N ALA A 210 25.68 19.40 -10.80
CA ALA A 210 26.24 18.96 -12.09
C ALA A 210 26.54 20.10 -13.07
N GLY A 211 26.16 21.34 -12.76
CA GLY A 211 26.38 22.52 -13.61
C GLY A 211 25.47 22.60 -14.84
N GLY A 212 24.51 21.71 -15.01
CA GLY A 212 23.52 21.65 -16.09
C GLY A 212 22.48 20.57 -15.83
N PRO A 213 21.49 20.39 -16.74
CA PRO A 213 20.44 19.39 -16.59
C PRO A 213 21.01 17.96 -16.64
N VAL A 214 20.47 17.08 -15.80
CA VAL A 214 20.86 15.67 -15.74
C VAL A 214 19.65 14.74 -15.65
N ILE A 215 19.80 13.54 -16.16
CA ILE A 215 18.91 12.43 -15.88
C ILE A 215 19.51 11.58 -14.75
N THR A 216 18.69 11.22 -13.79
CA THR A 216 19.05 10.34 -12.67
C THR A 216 18.25 9.03 -12.76
N LEU A 217 18.57 8.03 -11.93
CA LEU A 217 17.83 6.76 -11.88
C LEU A 217 16.57 6.83 -10.99
N SER A 218 16.20 8.02 -10.49
CA SER A 218 14.91 8.21 -9.80
C SER A 218 13.76 7.84 -10.75
N ARG A 219 12.82 7.02 -10.26
CA ARG A 219 11.68 6.55 -11.06
C ARG A 219 10.86 7.71 -11.65
N SER A 220 10.73 8.81 -10.90
CA SER A 220 9.99 10.01 -11.30
C SER A 220 10.65 10.76 -12.48
N LEU A 221 11.94 10.54 -12.75
CA LEU A 221 12.65 11.18 -13.86
C LEU A 221 13.01 10.19 -14.97
N ILE A 222 13.54 9.00 -14.63
CA ILE A 222 13.96 8.01 -15.63
C ILE A 222 12.79 7.49 -16.46
N THR A 223 11.64 7.21 -15.84
CA THR A 223 10.48 6.68 -16.57
C THR A 223 9.92 7.68 -17.58
N PRO A 224 9.64 8.95 -17.25
CA PRO A 224 9.26 9.96 -18.24
C PRO A 224 10.35 10.21 -19.30
N PHE A 225 11.61 10.19 -18.92
CA PHE A 225 12.69 10.34 -19.90
C PHE A 225 12.68 9.22 -20.95
N LEU A 226 12.53 7.95 -20.55
CA LEU A 226 12.42 6.81 -21.45
C LEU A 226 11.15 6.85 -22.31
N GLN A 227 10.10 7.48 -21.82
CA GLN A 227 8.80 7.61 -22.48
C GLN A 227 8.78 8.72 -23.52
N PHE A 228 9.42 9.86 -23.25
CA PHE A 228 9.28 11.06 -24.07
C PHE A 228 10.53 11.45 -24.87
N SER A 229 11.72 10.98 -24.49
CA SER A 229 12.94 11.36 -25.22
C SER A 229 13.00 10.74 -26.60
N PRO A 230 13.15 11.54 -27.71
CA PRO A 230 13.35 11.00 -29.05
C PRO A 230 14.77 10.42 -29.25
N ARG A 231 15.70 10.74 -28.34
CA ARG A 231 17.13 10.36 -28.45
C ARG A 231 17.32 8.90 -28.04
N ARG A 232 17.31 8.01 -29.03
CA ARG A 232 17.44 6.55 -28.82
C ARG A 232 18.74 6.17 -28.11
N ASP A 233 19.86 6.84 -28.45
CA ASP A 233 21.17 6.65 -27.83
C ASP A 233 21.17 6.96 -26.33
N LEU A 234 20.50 8.05 -25.91
CA LEU A 234 20.38 8.45 -24.55
C LEU A 234 19.38 7.55 -23.77
N ARG A 235 18.27 7.14 -24.42
CA ARG A 235 17.35 6.15 -23.81
C ARG A 235 18.07 4.84 -23.53
N LYS A 236 18.90 4.35 -24.46
CA LYS A 236 19.72 3.14 -24.24
C LYS A 236 20.60 3.29 -23.02
N THR A 237 21.40 4.36 -22.95
CA THR A 237 22.32 4.61 -21.82
C THR A 237 21.59 4.66 -20.50
N ALA A 238 20.46 5.38 -20.44
CA ALA A 238 19.65 5.51 -19.24
C ALA A 238 18.99 4.18 -18.83
N PHE A 239 18.44 3.42 -19.78
CA PHE A 239 17.80 2.13 -19.53
C PHE A 239 18.80 1.09 -19.05
N GLU A 240 19.97 0.97 -19.70
CA GLU A 240 21.00 0.01 -19.30
C GLU A 240 21.50 0.29 -17.89
N ALA A 241 21.70 1.55 -17.52
CA ALA A 241 22.06 1.92 -16.15
C ALA A 241 20.96 1.60 -15.14
N TRP A 242 19.70 1.89 -15.50
CA TRP A 242 18.55 1.61 -14.64
C TRP A 242 18.34 0.12 -14.42
N ALA A 243 18.50 -0.69 -15.47
CA ALA A 243 18.38 -2.14 -15.39
C ALA A 243 19.54 -2.81 -14.63
N ALA A 244 20.73 -2.19 -14.64
CA ALA A 244 21.94 -2.73 -14.01
C ALA A 244 22.07 -2.41 -12.51
N ARG A 245 21.14 -1.68 -11.89
CA ARG A 245 21.19 -1.35 -10.46
C ARG A 245 21.32 -2.61 -9.61
N GLY A 246 22.24 -2.60 -8.65
CA GLY A 246 22.55 -3.77 -7.80
C GLY A 246 23.25 -4.92 -8.53
N ALA A 247 23.66 -4.74 -9.80
CA ALA A 247 24.36 -5.76 -10.59
C ALA A 247 25.57 -5.19 -11.35
N THR A 248 26.14 -4.09 -10.86
CA THR A 248 27.23 -3.35 -11.51
C THR A 248 28.61 -4.02 -11.40
N GLY A 249 28.75 -5.09 -10.61
CA GLY A 249 30.03 -5.76 -10.35
C GLY A 249 30.95 -5.02 -9.36
N GLY A 250 30.46 -3.92 -8.75
CA GLY A 250 31.18 -3.11 -7.77
C GLY A 250 30.85 -3.47 -6.31
N LYS A 251 31.06 -2.50 -5.41
CA LYS A 251 30.77 -2.65 -3.97
C LYS A 251 29.27 -2.73 -3.66
N THR A 252 28.43 -2.30 -4.57
CA THR A 252 26.96 -2.31 -4.47
C THR A 252 26.33 -3.51 -5.18
N ASP A 253 27.11 -4.53 -5.53
CA ASP A 253 26.64 -5.71 -6.25
C ASP A 253 25.82 -6.62 -5.32
N ASN A 254 24.53 -6.69 -5.57
CA ASN A 254 23.56 -7.45 -4.78
C ASN A 254 23.42 -8.93 -5.20
N ARG A 255 24.11 -9.40 -6.25
CA ARG A 255 23.95 -10.79 -6.72
C ARG A 255 24.35 -11.82 -5.66
N GLY A 256 25.42 -11.55 -4.90
CA GLY A 256 25.83 -12.38 -3.78
C GLY A 256 24.80 -12.37 -2.65
N ILE A 257 24.28 -11.17 -2.31
CA ILE A 257 23.23 -10.99 -1.30
C ILE A 257 21.94 -11.72 -1.71
N ALA A 258 21.54 -11.62 -2.98
CA ALA A 258 20.39 -12.34 -3.49
C ALA A 258 20.55 -13.85 -3.39
N ALA A 259 21.72 -14.41 -3.75
CA ALA A 259 22.00 -15.83 -3.66
C ALA A 259 21.94 -16.33 -2.21
N GLU A 260 22.57 -15.62 -1.27
CA GLU A 260 22.51 -15.95 0.15
C GLU A 260 21.09 -15.83 0.71
N THR A 261 20.35 -14.78 0.33
CA THR A 261 18.96 -14.60 0.74
C THR A 261 18.08 -15.77 0.30
N LEU A 262 18.22 -16.25 -0.95
CA LEU A 262 17.46 -17.40 -1.45
C LEU A 262 17.81 -18.69 -0.68
N ALA A 263 19.08 -18.93 -0.42
CA ALA A 263 19.52 -20.09 0.37
C ALA A 263 18.94 -20.07 1.79
N LEU A 264 19.02 -18.92 2.48
CA LEU A 264 18.48 -18.76 3.84
C LEU A 264 16.95 -18.83 3.90
N ARG A 265 16.26 -18.33 2.87
CA ARG A 265 14.80 -18.47 2.76
C ARG A 265 14.38 -19.93 2.61
N HIS A 266 15.12 -20.71 1.81
CA HIS A 266 14.88 -22.15 1.68
C HIS A 266 15.14 -22.87 3.00
N GLU A 267 16.27 -22.60 3.66
CA GLU A 267 16.61 -23.17 4.97
C GLU A 267 15.53 -22.83 6.02
N ARG A 268 15.08 -21.57 6.08
CA ARG A 268 14.00 -21.17 6.98
C ARG A 268 12.71 -21.96 6.74
N ALA A 269 12.33 -22.15 5.48
CA ALA A 269 11.15 -22.93 5.13
C ALA A 269 11.30 -24.39 5.59
N ALA A 270 12.46 -25.02 5.35
CA ALA A 270 12.73 -26.38 5.76
C ALA A 270 12.70 -26.55 7.29
N LEU A 271 13.30 -25.63 8.06
CA LEU A 271 13.23 -25.62 9.53
C LEU A 271 11.78 -25.59 10.04
N LEU A 272 10.89 -24.87 9.34
CA LEU A 272 9.47 -24.77 9.67
C LEU A 272 8.62 -25.89 9.07
N GLY A 273 9.22 -26.91 8.43
CA GLY A 273 8.53 -28.07 7.90
C GLY A 273 7.90 -27.90 6.50
N TYR A 274 8.28 -26.86 5.76
CA TYR A 274 7.82 -26.63 4.39
C TYR A 274 8.82 -27.13 3.35
N GLU A 275 8.32 -27.60 2.21
CA GLU A 275 9.15 -28.10 1.10
C GLU A 275 10.04 -26.98 0.53
N ASP A 276 9.49 -25.76 0.39
CA ASP A 276 10.20 -24.60 -0.12
C ASP A 276 9.63 -23.28 0.43
N PHE A 277 10.29 -22.17 0.10
CA PHE A 277 9.88 -20.85 0.56
C PHE A 277 8.56 -20.38 -0.08
N ALA A 278 8.24 -20.80 -1.29
CA ALA A 278 6.98 -20.45 -1.94
C ALA A 278 5.80 -21.13 -1.22
N SER A 279 5.93 -22.41 -0.88
CA SER A 279 4.94 -23.14 -0.07
C SER A 279 4.74 -22.50 1.31
N PHE A 280 5.85 -22.10 1.98
CA PHE A 280 5.78 -21.35 3.23
C PHE A 280 5.02 -20.03 3.08
N LYS A 281 5.26 -19.27 2.02
CA LYS A 281 4.58 -17.98 1.80
C LYS A 281 3.12 -18.14 1.45
N LEU A 282 2.80 -19.10 0.61
CA LEU A 282 1.45 -19.27 0.05
C LEU A 282 0.46 -19.96 1.01
N GLU A 283 0.93 -20.59 2.08
CA GLU A 283 0.03 -21.17 3.11
C GLU A 283 -0.97 -20.13 3.65
N THR A 284 -0.58 -18.87 3.74
CA THR A 284 -1.42 -17.79 4.26
C THR A 284 -2.29 -17.11 3.22
N GLU A 285 -2.10 -17.45 1.95
CA GLU A 285 -2.80 -16.84 0.81
C GLU A 285 -3.96 -17.72 0.33
N MET A 286 -4.89 -17.15 -0.44
CA MET A 286 -6.01 -17.90 -1.04
C MET A 286 -5.52 -18.95 -2.04
N ALA A 287 -4.46 -18.66 -2.78
CA ALA A 287 -3.86 -19.59 -3.73
C ALA A 287 -3.33 -20.86 -3.05
N GLY A 288 -2.87 -20.77 -1.80
CA GLY A 288 -2.48 -21.89 -0.93
C GLY A 288 -1.25 -22.67 -1.40
N THR A 289 -1.03 -22.81 -2.70
CA THR A 289 0.05 -23.64 -3.26
C THR A 289 0.75 -22.99 -4.46
N PRO A 290 2.07 -23.27 -4.66
CA PRO A 290 2.79 -22.84 -5.86
C PRO A 290 2.16 -23.33 -7.17
N VAL A 291 1.53 -24.51 -7.17
CA VAL A 291 0.86 -25.07 -8.34
C VAL A 291 -0.34 -24.20 -8.73
N ALA A 292 -1.21 -23.85 -7.79
CA ALA A 292 -2.37 -23.01 -8.06
C ALA A 292 -1.96 -21.63 -8.65
N VAL A 293 -0.90 -21.02 -8.08
CA VAL A 293 -0.33 -19.76 -8.60
C VAL A 293 0.16 -19.94 -10.04
N ARG A 294 0.94 -21.00 -10.30
CA ARG A 294 1.48 -21.28 -11.63
C ARG A 294 0.38 -21.51 -12.67
N ASP A 295 -0.63 -22.30 -12.31
CA ASP A 295 -1.75 -22.60 -13.21
C ASP A 295 -2.52 -21.34 -13.61
N LEU A 296 -2.74 -20.42 -12.67
CA LEU A 296 -3.37 -19.13 -12.97
C LEU A 296 -2.47 -18.27 -13.86
N LEU A 297 -1.20 -18.07 -13.46
CA LEU A 297 -0.25 -17.24 -14.19
C LEU A 297 -0.03 -17.73 -15.63
N MET A 298 0.07 -19.04 -15.85
CA MET A 298 0.32 -19.58 -17.20
C MET A 298 -0.87 -19.38 -18.13
N ARG A 299 -2.12 -19.42 -17.64
CA ARG A 299 -3.30 -19.09 -18.45
C ARG A 299 -3.29 -17.63 -18.92
N VAL A 300 -2.91 -16.71 -18.03
CA VAL A 300 -2.79 -15.28 -18.34
C VAL A 300 -1.58 -15.01 -19.22
N TRP A 301 -0.44 -15.65 -18.92
CA TRP A 301 0.83 -15.48 -19.62
C TRP A 301 0.76 -15.77 -21.11
N GLU A 302 0.10 -16.85 -21.51
CA GLU A 302 -0.03 -17.21 -22.93
C GLU A 302 -0.74 -16.12 -23.75
N ALA A 303 -1.84 -15.59 -23.21
CA ALA A 303 -2.60 -14.51 -23.85
C ALA A 303 -1.81 -13.18 -23.85
N ALA A 304 -1.20 -12.82 -22.72
CA ALA A 304 -0.41 -11.60 -22.56
C ALA A 304 0.81 -11.59 -23.48
N LYS A 305 1.55 -12.70 -23.55
CA LYS A 305 2.71 -12.84 -24.44
C LYS A 305 2.31 -12.69 -25.90
N ALA A 306 1.24 -13.36 -26.32
CA ALA A 306 0.74 -13.25 -27.70
C ALA A 306 0.31 -11.82 -28.04
N GLN A 307 -0.25 -11.06 -27.08
CA GLN A 307 -0.55 -9.64 -27.27
C GLN A 307 0.72 -8.80 -27.32
N ALA A 308 1.65 -8.98 -26.40
CA ALA A 308 2.93 -8.26 -26.40
C ALA A 308 3.73 -8.49 -27.69
N ASP A 309 3.70 -9.71 -28.26
CA ASP A 309 4.33 -10.01 -29.57
C ASP A 309 3.67 -9.22 -30.71
N ARG A 310 2.34 -9.04 -30.71
CA ARG A 310 1.62 -8.19 -31.68
C ARG A 310 1.97 -6.71 -31.49
N ASP A 311 1.97 -6.23 -30.25
CA ASP A 311 2.32 -4.85 -29.94
C ASP A 311 3.75 -4.54 -30.34
N ALA A 312 4.72 -5.44 -30.06
CA ALA A 312 6.10 -5.31 -30.49
C ALA A 312 6.24 -5.13 -32.01
N GLN A 313 5.46 -5.86 -32.82
CA GLN A 313 5.47 -5.71 -34.28
C GLN A 313 5.00 -4.30 -34.73
N VAL A 314 3.98 -3.75 -34.08
CA VAL A 314 3.50 -2.39 -34.34
C VAL A 314 4.57 -1.36 -33.96
N LEU A 315 5.16 -1.49 -32.77
CA LEU A 315 6.21 -0.59 -32.29
C LEU A 315 7.47 -0.67 -33.16
N GLU A 316 7.84 -1.87 -33.62
CA GLU A 316 8.96 -2.05 -34.55
C GLU A 316 8.72 -1.41 -35.92
N ALA A 317 7.48 -1.46 -36.42
CA ALA A 317 7.10 -0.77 -37.65
C ALA A 317 7.21 0.76 -37.49
N MET A 318 6.83 1.31 -36.33
CA MET A 318 7.00 2.75 -36.03
C MET A 318 8.49 3.14 -35.93
N LEU A 319 9.30 2.31 -35.29
CA LEU A 319 10.77 2.49 -35.23
C LEU A 319 11.40 2.58 -36.61
N LYS A 320 11.00 1.68 -37.53
CA LYS A 320 11.47 1.68 -38.93
C LYS A 320 10.97 2.91 -39.70
N ALA A 321 9.73 3.34 -39.46
CA ALA A 321 9.19 4.55 -40.07
C ALA A 321 9.93 5.83 -39.62
N ASP A 322 10.47 5.85 -38.42
CA ASP A 322 11.33 6.92 -37.90
C ASP A 322 12.78 6.84 -38.47
N GLY A 323 13.07 5.89 -39.37
CA GLY A 323 14.36 5.76 -40.07
C GLY A 323 15.42 4.91 -39.33
N HIS A 324 15.02 4.16 -38.31
CA HIS A 324 15.93 3.24 -37.62
C HIS A 324 15.89 1.84 -38.25
N ASP A 325 16.94 1.44 -38.92
CA ASP A 325 17.12 0.07 -39.45
C ASP A 325 17.75 -0.83 -38.37
N ALA A 326 16.95 -1.11 -37.32
CA ALA A 326 17.37 -1.89 -36.18
C ALA A 326 16.13 -2.62 -35.57
N PRO A 327 16.32 -3.72 -34.83
CA PRO A 327 15.24 -4.33 -34.08
C PRO A 327 14.75 -3.42 -32.94
N LEU A 328 13.52 -3.65 -32.54
CA LEU A 328 12.97 -3.05 -31.32
C LEU A 328 13.73 -3.58 -30.09
N GLU A 329 14.19 -2.69 -29.25
CA GLU A 329 14.98 -3.00 -28.05
C GLU A 329 14.22 -2.54 -26.77
N PRO A 330 14.57 -3.02 -25.57
CA PRO A 330 13.85 -2.69 -24.35
C PRO A 330 13.76 -1.18 -24.05
N TRP A 331 14.76 -0.40 -24.43
CA TRP A 331 14.76 1.08 -24.30
C TRP A 331 13.86 1.79 -25.30
N ASP A 332 13.32 1.09 -26.31
CA ASP A 332 12.43 1.65 -27.33
C ASP A 332 10.96 1.51 -26.94
N TRP A 333 10.60 0.49 -26.13
CA TRP A 333 9.22 0.14 -25.86
C TRP A 333 8.40 1.32 -25.36
N ARG A 334 8.81 1.94 -24.23
CA ARG A 334 8.06 3.04 -23.60
C ARG A 334 7.86 4.23 -24.54
N TYR A 335 8.87 4.55 -25.33
CA TYR A 335 8.82 5.67 -26.28
C TYR A 335 7.82 5.41 -27.40
N TYR A 336 7.90 4.24 -28.04
CA TYR A 336 6.98 3.92 -29.14
C TYR A 336 5.58 3.56 -28.66
N ALA A 337 5.42 2.97 -27.49
CA ALA A 337 4.12 2.77 -26.86
C ALA A 337 3.41 4.11 -26.62
N GLU A 338 4.12 5.14 -26.12
CA GLU A 338 3.53 6.48 -25.94
C GLU A 338 3.17 7.15 -27.27
N LYS A 339 4.04 7.05 -28.28
CA LYS A 339 3.70 7.54 -29.65
C LYS A 339 2.45 6.87 -30.20
N ARG A 340 2.32 5.55 -30.02
CA ARG A 340 1.15 4.78 -30.42
C ARG A 340 -0.09 5.19 -29.62
N ARG A 341 0.02 5.29 -28.30
CA ARG A 341 -1.07 5.72 -27.43
C ARG A 341 -1.63 7.08 -27.87
N LYS A 342 -0.74 8.03 -28.14
CA LYS A 342 -1.13 9.35 -28.62
C LYS A 342 -1.80 9.30 -30.00
N ALA A 343 -1.34 8.44 -30.90
CA ALA A 343 -1.91 8.32 -32.25
C ALA A 343 -3.25 7.57 -32.29
N GLU A 344 -3.45 6.55 -31.44
CA GLU A 344 -4.65 5.71 -31.44
C GLU A 344 -5.78 6.26 -30.56
N HIS A 345 -5.44 6.91 -29.44
CA HIS A 345 -6.43 7.35 -28.47
C HIS A 345 -6.66 8.87 -28.43
N ASP A 346 -5.69 9.66 -28.95
CA ASP A 346 -5.77 11.14 -29.06
C ASP A 346 -6.50 11.80 -27.84
N LEU A 347 -6.14 11.31 -26.64
CA LEU A 347 -6.66 11.82 -25.38
C LEU A 347 -5.73 12.92 -24.87
N ASP A 348 -6.19 14.15 -24.93
CA ASP A 348 -5.54 15.24 -24.23
C ASP A 348 -6.02 15.26 -22.78
N GLU A 349 -5.11 14.96 -21.86
CA GLU A 349 -5.40 15.01 -20.42
C GLU A 349 -5.90 16.39 -19.99
N ALA A 350 -5.49 17.46 -20.66
CA ALA A 350 -5.95 18.81 -20.41
C ALA A 350 -7.43 19.01 -20.76
N GLU A 351 -7.96 18.26 -21.75
CA GLU A 351 -9.38 18.28 -22.12
C GLU A 351 -10.22 17.41 -21.17
N LEU A 352 -9.61 16.36 -20.56
CA LEU A 352 -10.31 15.45 -19.66
C LEU A 352 -10.45 15.97 -18.22
N LYS A 353 -9.38 16.54 -17.67
CA LYS A 353 -9.34 17.02 -16.27
C LYS A 353 -10.52 17.90 -15.86
N PRO A 354 -11.06 18.82 -16.69
CA PRO A 354 -12.21 19.64 -16.33
C PRO A 354 -13.48 18.86 -15.96
N TYR A 355 -13.61 17.61 -16.41
CA TYR A 355 -14.74 16.74 -16.10
C TYR A 355 -14.58 15.96 -14.77
N PHE A 356 -13.36 15.78 -14.30
CA PHE A 356 -13.06 15.01 -13.08
C PHE A 356 -12.78 15.95 -11.90
N GLN A 357 -13.82 16.64 -11.43
CA GLN A 357 -13.74 17.48 -10.24
C GLN A 357 -13.71 16.59 -8.99
N LEU A 358 -12.75 16.80 -8.07
CA LEU A 358 -12.61 16.02 -6.83
C LEU A 358 -13.93 15.89 -6.06
N ASP A 359 -14.64 17.00 -5.86
CA ASP A 359 -15.89 16.98 -5.11
C ASP A 359 -16.95 16.10 -5.78
N LYS A 360 -17.04 16.15 -7.12
CA LYS A 360 -17.95 15.32 -7.92
C LYS A 360 -17.55 13.84 -7.88
N MET A 361 -16.26 13.53 -7.88
CA MET A 361 -15.79 12.15 -7.78
C MET A 361 -16.02 11.55 -6.38
N ILE A 362 -15.93 12.37 -5.33
CA ILE A 362 -16.33 11.95 -3.97
C ILE A 362 -17.84 11.69 -3.93
N GLU A 363 -18.67 12.61 -4.46
CA GLU A 363 -20.12 12.41 -4.55
C GLU A 363 -20.47 11.14 -5.34
N ALA A 364 -19.79 10.88 -6.46
CA ALA A 364 -19.98 9.69 -7.29
C ALA A 364 -19.66 8.41 -6.51
N SER A 365 -18.52 8.38 -5.80
CA SER A 365 -18.13 7.22 -4.99
C SER A 365 -19.16 6.93 -3.90
N PHE A 366 -19.66 7.94 -3.19
CA PHE A 366 -20.72 7.78 -2.19
C PHE A 366 -22.06 7.34 -2.82
N ALA A 367 -22.42 7.86 -3.98
CA ALA A 367 -23.65 7.48 -4.69
C ALA A 367 -23.61 6.00 -5.12
N CYS A 368 -22.47 5.51 -5.60
CA CYS A 368 -22.28 4.09 -5.90
C CYS A 368 -22.42 3.23 -4.63
N ALA A 369 -21.78 3.62 -3.53
CA ALA A 369 -21.88 2.91 -2.25
C ALA A 369 -23.30 2.89 -1.69
N ARG A 370 -24.05 4.00 -1.83
CA ARG A 370 -25.46 4.04 -1.46
C ARG A 370 -26.29 3.05 -2.27
N ARG A 371 -26.10 3.00 -3.58
CA ARG A 371 -26.82 2.06 -4.47
C ARG A 371 -26.50 0.60 -4.17
N LEU A 372 -25.24 0.30 -3.84
CA LEU A 372 -24.76 -1.06 -3.60
C LEU A 372 -25.07 -1.56 -2.17
N PHE A 373 -24.86 -0.72 -1.17
CA PHE A 373 -24.82 -1.15 0.23
C PHE A 373 -25.85 -0.47 1.12
N GLY A 374 -26.57 0.53 0.60
CA GLY A 374 -27.58 1.27 1.36
C GLY A 374 -27.01 2.18 2.44
N ILE A 375 -25.75 2.63 2.27
CA ILE A 375 -25.10 3.54 3.22
C ILE A 375 -25.29 5.00 2.81
N GLU A 376 -25.32 5.89 3.80
CA GLU A 376 -25.37 7.34 3.62
C GLU A 376 -24.12 7.98 4.22
N ALA A 377 -23.57 9.00 3.56
CA ALA A 377 -22.41 9.77 4.02
C ALA A 377 -22.85 11.21 4.35
N THR A 378 -22.75 11.60 5.62
CA THR A 378 -23.10 12.93 6.11
C THR A 378 -21.84 13.68 6.52
N PRO A 379 -21.54 14.88 5.97
CA PRO A 379 -20.37 15.65 6.35
C PRO A 379 -20.31 15.96 7.85
N LEU A 380 -19.12 15.88 8.42
CA LEU A 380 -18.83 16.18 9.82
C LEU A 380 -17.82 17.33 9.92
N ASP A 381 -18.06 18.24 10.84
CA ASP A 381 -17.08 19.26 11.23
C ASP A 381 -16.34 18.78 12.49
N LEU A 382 -15.15 18.23 12.29
CA LEU A 382 -14.32 17.63 13.35
C LEU A 382 -12.90 18.24 13.32
N PRO A 383 -12.26 18.40 14.50
CA PRO A 383 -10.85 18.79 14.58
C PRO A 383 -9.94 17.65 14.15
N LEU A 384 -9.58 17.62 12.87
CA LEU A 384 -8.73 16.60 12.25
C LEU A 384 -7.24 16.99 12.34
N TYR A 385 -6.35 16.05 11.99
CA TYR A 385 -4.89 16.25 12.08
C TYR A 385 -4.35 17.25 11.04
N HIS A 386 -5.08 17.56 9.97
CA HIS A 386 -4.69 18.56 8.99
C HIS A 386 -5.94 19.29 8.46
N PRO A 387 -5.85 20.60 8.16
CA PRO A 387 -7.00 21.40 7.70
C PRO A 387 -7.55 20.98 6.34
N ASP A 388 -6.79 20.27 5.52
CA ASP A 388 -7.25 19.77 4.23
C ASP A 388 -8.05 18.46 4.36
N CYS A 389 -8.06 17.83 5.54
CA CYS A 389 -8.84 16.62 5.76
C CYS A 389 -10.34 16.95 5.85
N ARG A 390 -11.15 16.04 5.34
CA ARG A 390 -12.62 16.09 5.41
C ARG A 390 -13.14 14.85 6.11
N ALA A 391 -14.22 14.94 6.84
CA ALA A 391 -14.81 13.79 7.53
C ALA A 391 -16.29 13.64 7.19
N TRP A 392 -16.76 12.39 7.24
CA TRP A 392 -18.17 12.02 7.08
C TRP A 392 -18.56 10.95 8.09
N GLU A 393 -19.75 11.09 8.63
CA GLU A 393 -20.42 9.98 9.30
C GLU A 393 -21.04 9.07 8.24
N ILE A 394 -20.77 7.78 8.37
CA ILE A 394 -21.39 6.75 7.54
C ILE A 394 -22.47 6.08 8.37
N THR A 395 -23.69 6.09 7.83
CA THR A 395 -24.86 5.47 8.44
C THR A 395 -25.49 4.45 7.51
N LYS A 396 -26.17 3.46 8.08
CA LYS A 396 -27.00 2.49 7.35
C LYS A 396 -28.31 2.31 8.09
N ASP A 397 -29.44 2.47 7.39
CA ASP A 397 -30.79 2.41 7.98
C ASP A 397 -30.99 3.40 9.15
N GLY A 398 -30.17 4.46 9.20
CA GLY A 398 -30.17 5.48 10.26
C GLY A 398 -29.21 5.20 11.42
N ASP A 399 -28.62 4.02 11.48
CA ASP A 399 -27.66 3.66 12.52
C ASP A 399 -26.23 4.05 12.11
N HIS A 400 -25.42 4.49 13.09
CA HIS A 400 -24.02 4.81 12.89
C HIS A 400 -23.21 3.53 12.58
N VAL A 401 -22.48 3.54 11.47
CA VAL A 401 -21.64 2.43 11.03
C VAL A 401 -20.15 2.76 11.17
N ALA A 402 -19.72 3.94 10.71
CA ALA A 402 -18.31 4.32 10.68
C ALA A 402 -18.12 5.84 10.64
N VAL A 403 -16.90 6.28 10.91
CA VAL A 403 -16.40 7.59 10.47
C VAL A 403 -15.43 7.39 9.32
N PHE A 404 -15.63 8.10 8.22
CA PHE A 404 -14.73 8.14 7.09
C PHE A 404 -14.01 9.49 7.03
N ILE A 405 -12.68 9.47 6.84
CA ILE A 405 -11.83 10.64 6.71
C ILE A 405 -11.11 10.57 5.37
N GLY A 406 -11.20 11.65 4.58
CA GLY A 406 -10.48 11.80 3.32
C GLY A 406 -9.40 12.86 3.42
N ASP A 407 -8.17 12.50 3.09
CA ASP A 407 -7.00 13.39 3.02
C ASP A 407 -6.43 13.36 1.60
N TYR A 408 -6.97 14.20 0.72
CA TYR A 408 -6.81 14.05 -0.72
C TYR A 408 -5.59 14.74 -1.32
N PHE A 409 -5.10 15.84 -0.72
CA PHE A 409 -4.11 16.70 -1.37
C PHE A 409 -2.66 16.35 -1.01
N ALA A 410 -1.77 16.45 -2.00
CA ALA A 410 -0.33 16.34 -1.80
C ALA A 410 0.20 17.50 -0.94
N ARG A 411 1.22 17.21 -0.14
CA ARG A 411 1.99 18.20 0.63
C ARG A 411 3.36 17.65 0.97
N GLY A 412 4.32 18.53 1.26
CA GLY A 412 5.71 18.13 1.55
C GLY A 412 5.88 17.25 2.79
N SER A 413 4.92 17.29 3.73
CA SER A 413 4.90 16.44 4.93
C SER A 413 4.25 15.07 4.73
N LYS A 414 3.68 14.79 3.54
CA LYS A 414 2.94 13.55 3.25
C LYS A 414 3.77 12.60 2.38
N ARG A 415 3.76 11.31 2.72
CA ARG A 415 4.34 10.26 1.89
C ARG A 415 3.62 10.17 0.54
N SER A 416 4.36 9.91 -0.54
CA SER A 416 3.80 9.72 -1.89
C SER A 416 2.97 8.43 -2.00
N GLY A 417 2.13 8.36 -3.03
CA GLY A 417 1.20 7.26 -3.29
C GLY A 417 -0.17 7.51 -2.66
N ALA A 418 -1.03 6.50 -2.68
CA ALA A 418 -2.32 6.50 -2.00
C ALA A 418 -2.41 5.28 -1.08
N TRP A 419 -3.25 5.36 -0.04
CA TRP A 419 -3.48 4.24 0.86
C TRP A 419 -4.73 4.45 1.72
N CYS A 420 -5.31 3.34 2.15
CA CYS A 420 -6.35 3.29 3.16
C CYS A 420 -5.78 2.75 4.48
N SER A 421 -6.20 3.32 5.60
CA SER A 421 -5.86 2.86 6.94
C SER A 421 -7.03 3.04 7.90
N ALA A 422 -6.98 2.36 9.05
CA ALA A 422 -7.94 2.57 10.12
C ALA A 422 -7.24 3.14 11.34
N MET A 423 -7.84 4.16 11.95
CA MET A 423 -7.47 4.62 13.29
C MET A 423 -8.12 3.76 14.38
N ARG A 424 -9.21 3.10 14.04
CA ARG A 424 -9.90 2.13 14.86
C ARG A 424 -10.56 1.11 13.93
N GLN A 425 -10.33 -0.17 14.20
CA GLN A 425 -10.96 -1.27 13.48
C GLN A 425 -12.38 -1.53 14.00
N GLN A 426 -13.18 -2.27 13.25
CA GLN A 426 -14.46 -2.75 13.72
C GLN A 426 -14.27 -4.01 14.59
N ALA A 427 -14.94 -4.10 15.71
CA ALA A 427 -15.04 -5.31 16.53
C ALA A 427 -16.33 -5.31 17.35
N LYS A 428 -16.73 -6.51 17.82
CA LYS A 428 -17.83 -6.67 18.80
C LYS A 428 -17.31 -7.09 20.17
N LYS A 429 -16.11 -7.67 20.23
CA LYS A 429 -15.45 -8.12 21.46
C LYS A 429 -13.98 -7.70 21.50
N PRO A 430 -13.42 -7.44 22.69
CA PRO A 430 -14.07 -7.51 23.99
C PRO A 430 -15.10 -6.40 24.22
N GLN A 431 -15.12 -5.38 23.37
CA GLN A 431 -16.10 -4.28 23.39
C GLN A 431 -16.54 -3.94 21.97
N ILE A 432 -17.79 -3.47 21.84
CA ILE A 432 -18.28 -3.01 20.53
C ILE A 432 -17.57 -1.72 20.15
N GLN A 433 -16.97 -1.71 18.97
CA GLN A 433 -16.35 -0.52 18.38
C GLN A 433 -16.68 -0.40 16.90
N THR A 434 -17.03 0.82 16.49
CA THR A 434 -17.23 1.18 15.09
C THR A 434 -15.93 1.69 14.49
N PRO A 435 -15.64 1.42 13.21
CA PRO A 435 -14.36 1.80 12.61
C PRO A 435 -14.25 3.31 12.34
N ILE A 436 -13.02 3.82 12.41
CA ILE A 436 -12.62 5.14 11.92
C ILE A 436 -11.59 4.90 10.82
N VAL A 437 -11.98 5.17 9.58
CA VAL A 437 -11.21 4.82 8.38
C VAL A 437 -10.71 6.07 7.69
N ILE A 438 -9.48 6.04 7.18
CA ILE A 438 -8.83 7.17 6.53
C ILE A 438 -8.36 6.74 5.14
N ASN A 439 -8.76 7.49 4.12
CA ASN A 439 -8.13 7.45 2.80
C ASN A 439 -7.17 8.62 2.63
N VAL A 440 -5.95 8.32 2.21
CA VAL A 440 -4.93 9.31 1.91
C VAL A 440 -4.54 9.23 0.45
N CYS A 441 -4.63 10.37 -0.26
CA CYS A 441 -4.21 10.52 -1.64
C CYS A 441 -3.17 11.65 -1.77
N ASN A 442 -2.65 11.86 -2.98
CA ASN A 442 -1.67 12.89 -3.28
C ASN A 442 -2.07 13.67 -4.55
N PHE A 443 -3.33 14.09 -4.64
CA PHE A 443 -3.81 14.90 -5.75
C PHE A 443 -3.27 16.32 -5.70
N ALA A 444 -3.16 16.96 -6.87
CA ALA A 444 -2.72 18.34 -6.95
C ALA A 444 -3.70 19.29 -6.26
N LYS A 445 -3.19 20.09 -5.30
CA LYS A 445 -4.01 21.09 -4.63
C LYS A 445 -4.28 22.26 -5.58
N PRO A 446 -5.55 22.66 -5.78
CA PRO A 446 -5.89 23.78 -6.67
C PRO A 446 -5.46 25.11 -6.04
N SER A 447 -5.35 26.15 -6.89
CA SER A 447 -5.27 27.52 -6.41
C SER A 447 -6.56 27.90 -5.68
N GLU A 448 -6.46 28.85 -4.73
CA GLU A 448 -7.61 29.32 -3.96
C GLU A 448 -8.79 29.75 -4.86
N GLY A 449 -9.98 29.24 -4.54
CA GLY A 449 -11.21 29.53 -5.28
C GLY A 449 -11.41 28.76 -6.59
N LYS A 450 -10.49 27.84 -6.93
CA LYS A 450 -10.65 26.94 -8.10
C LYS A 450 -11.00 25.52 -7.67
N PRO A 451 -11.80 24.78 -8.49
CA PRO A 451 -12.04 23.36 -8.22
C PRO A 451 -10.74 22.55 -8.35
N ALA A 452 -10.61 21.49 -7.56
CA ALA A 452 -9.55 20.50 -7.75
C ALA A 452 -9.93 19.59 -8.93
N LEU A 453 -9.11 19.59 -9.97
CA LEU A 453 -9.29 18.79 -11.18
C LEU A 453 -8.34 17.61 -11.15
N LEU A 454 -8.90 16.41 -11.31
CA LEU A 454 -8.20 15.14 -11.29
C LEU A 454 -7.85 14.66 -12.70
N SER A 455 -6.80 13.90 -12.85
CA SER A 455 -6.65 13.00 -13.99
C SER A 455 -7.68 11.86 -13.88
N TYR A 456 -7.89 11.11 -14.95
CA TYR A 456 -8.72 9.91 -14.89
C TYR A 456 -8.11 8.88 -13.92
N ASP A 457 -6.79 8.74 -13.90
CA ASP A 457 -6.07 7.85 -13.00
C ASP A 457 -6.18 8.28 -11.52
N ASP A 458 -6.17 9.59 -11.22
CA ASP A 458 -6.47 10.11 -9.88
C ASP A 458 -7.90 9.76 -9.45
N ALA A 459 -8.88 9.92 -10.33
CA ALA A 459 -10.27 9.57 -10.06
C ALA A 459 -10.42 8.06 -9.81
N ARG A 460 -9.72 7.21 -10.60
CA ARG A 460 -9.68 5.77 -10.40
C ARG A 460 -9.03 5.41 -9.06
N THR A 461 -7.94 6.07 -8.71
CA THR A 461 -7.28 5.92 -7.40
C THR A 461 -8.22 6.27 -6.24
N LEU A 462 -9.02 7.34 -6.38
CA LEU A 462 -10.03 7.71 -5.37
C LEU A 462 -11.04 6.58 -5.16
N PHE A 463 -11.56 5.98 -6.23
CA PHE A 463 -12.48 4.85 -6.15
C PHE A 463 -11.80 3.62 -5.56
N HIS A 464 -10.57 3.31 -5.95
CA HIS A 464 -9.76 2.23 -5.39
C HIS A 464 -9.64 2.34 -3.87
N GLU A 465 -9.14 3.46 -3.37
CA GLU A 465 -8.96 3.67 -1.93
C GLU A 465 -10.30 3.65 -1.18
N PHE A 466 -11.36 4.16 -1.81
CA PHE A 466 -12.68 4.09 -1.21
C PHE A 466 -13.24 2.65 -1.18
N GLY A 467 -12.86 1.78 -2.12
CA GLY A 467 -13.14 0.36 -2.08
C GLY A 467 -12.51 -0.33 -0.86
N HIS A 468 -11.25 0.00 -0.53
CA HIS A 468 -10.63 -0.42 0.73
C HIS A 468 -11.34 0.14 1.96
N ALA A 469 -11.75 1.41 1.90
CA ALA A 469 -12.50 2.03 2.99
C ALA A 469 -13.85 1.32 3.23
N LEU A 470 -14.58 0.97 2.18
CA LEU A 470 -15.82 0.19 2.28
C LEU A 470 -15.58 -1.19 2.90
N HIS A 471 -14.50 -1.87 2.52
CA HIS A 471 -14.12 -3.15 3.10
C HIS A 471 -13.90 -3.05 4.61
N GLN A 472 -13.30 -1.95 5.09
CA GLN A 472 -13.11 -1.72 6.52
C GLN A 472 -14.39 -1.23 7.22
N MET A 473 -15.11 -0.26 6.64
CA MET A 473 -16.31 0.33 7.24
C MET A 473 -17.49 -0.63 7.35
N LEU A 474 -17.63 -1.54 6.40
CA LEU A 474 -18.72 -2.52 6.35
C LEU A 474 -18.36 -3.88 6.96
N SER A 475 -17.22 -3.97 7.62
CA SER A 475 -16.85 -5.15 8.41
C SER A 475 -17.86 -5.35 9.55
N ASP A 476 -18.28 -6.60 9.79
CA ASP A 476 -19.25 -6.95 10.83
C ASP A 476 -18.86 -8.27 11.52
N VAL A 477 -17.61 -8.31 12.00
CA VAL A 477 -17.01 -9.47 12.68
C VAL A 477 -17.04 -9.30 14.19
N THR A 478 -16.77 -10.40 14.92
CA THR A 478 -16.70 -10.39 16.38
C THR A 478 -15.33 -9.90 16.85
N TYR A 479 -14.25 -10.34 16.20
CA TYR A 479 -12.88 -10.10 16.64
C TYR A 479 -12.11 -9.21 15.67
N GLU A 480 -11.33 -8.26 16.22
CA GLU A 480 -10.59 -7.27 15.46
C GLU A 480 -9.57 -7.88 14.49
N SER A 481 -8.91 -8.96 14.89
CA SER A 481 -7.86 -9.63 14.09
C SER A 481 -8.33 -10.19 12.74
N VAL A 482 -9.64 -10.30 12.53
CA VAL A 482 -10.26 -10.72 11.26
C VAL A 482 -11.14 -9.63 10.63
N SER A 483 -11.01 -8.39 11.10
CA SER A 483 -11.78 -7.23 10.62
C SER A 483 -11.20 -6.62 9.35
N GLY A 484 -12.08 -6.11 8.50
CA GLY A 484 -11.75 -5.26 7.36
C GLY A 484 -10.67 -5.86 6.46
N THR A 485 -9.54 -5.17 6.31
CA THR A 485 -8.43 -5.58 5.45
C THR A 485 -7.51 -6.63 6.06
N SER A 486 -7.84 -7.18 7.26
CA SER A 486 -7.13 -8.30 7.88
C SER A 486 -7.47 -9.65 7.21
N VAL A 487 -7.22 -9.74 5.91
CA VAL A 487 -7.52 -10.87 5.02
C VAL A 487 -6.25 -11.38 4.34
N ALA A 488 -6.35 -12.44 3.54
CA ALA A 488 -5.24 -12.91 2.71
C ALA A 488 -4.77 -11.80 1.76
N ARG A 489 -3.46 -11.71 1.55
CA ARG A 489 -2.85 -10.63 0.76
C ARG A 489 -3.31 -10.64 -0.70
N ASP A 490 -3.55 -11.83 -1.26
CA ASP A 490 -4.06 -12.02 -2.61
C ASP A 490 -5.59 -11.89 -2.73
N PHE A 491 -6.25 -11.45 -1.63
CA PHE A 491 -7.66 -11.06 -1.62
C PHE A 491 -7.85 -9.56 -1.39
N VAL A 492 -6.96 -8.92 -0.63
CA VAL A 492 -7.17 -7.56 -0.07
C VAL A 492 -7.48 -6.51 -1.15
N GLU A 493 -6.95 -6.67 -2.36
CA GLU A 493 -7.19 -5.77 -3.49
C GLU A 493 -8.51 -6.05 -4.25
N LEU A 494 -9.20 -7.16 -3.97
CA LEU A 494 -10.44 -7.47 -4.68
C LEU A 494 -11.51 -6.39 -4.50
N PRO A 495 -11.84 -5.93 -3.28
CA PRO A 495 -12.85 -4.89 -3.09
C PRO A 495 -12.45 -3.56 -3.72
N SER A 496 -11.17 -3.17 -3.63
CA SER A 496 -10.67 -1.91 -4.18
C SER A 496 -10.67 -1.90 -5.71
N GLN A 497 -10.11 -2.94 -6.35
CA GLN A 497 -10.10 -3.06 -7.81
C GLN A 497 -11.49 -3.25 -8.39
N LEU A 498 -12.36 -3.99 -7.72
CA LEU A 498 -13.77 -4.11 -8.14
C LEU A 498 -14.48 -2.76 -8.07
N TYR A 499 -14.16 -1.93 -7.08
CA TYR A 499 -14.79 -0.63 -6.93
C TYR A 499 -14.36 0.39 -8.01
N GLU A 500 -13.16 0.26 -8.57
CA GLU A 500 -12.70 1.06 -9.71
C GLU A 500 -13.65 0.99 -10.91
N HIS A 501 -14.24 -0.19 -11.18
CA HIS A 501 -15.16 -0.40 -12.29
C HIS A 501 -16.43 0.45 -12.23
N TRP A 502 -16.82 0.92 -11.03
CA TRP A 502 -17.99 1.82 -10.91
C TRP A 502 -17.72 3.19 -11.51
N LEU A 503 -16.45 3.63 -11.58
CA LEU A 503 -16.09 4.85 -12.33
C LEU A 503 -16.26 4.67 -13.84
N GLU A 504 -16.22 3.44 -14.37
CA GLU A 504 -16.36 3.14 -15.80
C GLU A 504 -17.83 3.00 -16.24
N VAL A 505 -18.78 3.00 -15.29
CA VAL A 505 -20.20 2.87 -15.58
C VAL A 505 -20.71 4.16 -16.28
N PRO A 506 -21.27 4.06 -17.50
CA PRO A 506 -21.68 5.24 -18.28
C PRO A 506 -22.66 6.15 -17.54
N GLU A 507 -23.58 5.58 -16.75
CA GLU A 507 -24.57 6.33 -15.96
C GLU A 507 -23.90 7.16 -14.86
N VAL A 508 -22.83 6.63 -14.22
CA VAL A 508 -22.06 7.34 -13.20
C VAL A 508 -21.32 8.51 -13.84
N LEU A 509 -20.62 8.26 -14.95
CA LEU A 509 -19.89 9.32 -15.65
C LEU A 509 -20.83 10.40 -16.22
N ALA A 510 -21.98 10.01 -16.76
CA ALA A 510 -22.97 10.98 -17.25
C ALA A 510 -23.53 11.89 -16.13
N GLU A 511 -23.64 11.38 -14.90
CA GLU A 511 -24.18 12.13 -13.76
C GLU A 511 -23.09 12.98 -13.06
N TYR A 512 -21.84 12.50 -12.97
CA TYR A 512 -20.82 13.11 -12.14
C TYR A 512 -19.60 13.66 -12.88
N ALA A 513 -19.30 13.20 -14.11
CA ALA A 513 -18.24 13.76 -14.94
C ALA A 513 -18.74 15.03 -15.65
N ILE A 514 -18.83 16.11 -14.90
CA ILE A 514 -19.41 17.39 -15.31
C ILE A 514 -18.29 18.42 -15.46
N HIS A 515 -18.25 19.10 -16.61
CA HIS A 515 -17.24 20.10 -16.90
C HIS A 515 -17.27 21.27 -15.90
N ALA A 516 -16.14 21.59 -15.31
CA ALA A 516 -16.02 22.54 -14.21
C ALA A 516 -16.45 23.97 -14.55
N GLU A 517 -16.33 24.38 -15.82
CA GLU A 517 -16.69 25.74 -16.27
C GLU A 517 -18.05 25.80 -16.97
N THR A 518 -18.36 24.80 -17.83
CA THR A 518 -19.59 24.83 -18.64
C THR A 518 -20.78 24.16 -17.94
N GLY A 519 -20.54 23.27 -16.99
CA GLY A 519 -21.57 22.47 -16.34
C GLY A 519 -22.17 21.36 -17.25
N GLU A 520 -21.55 21.11 -18.40
CA GLU A 520 -22.00 20.07 -19.34
C GLU A 520 -21.39 18.70 -18.95
N ALA A 521 -22.16 17.63 -19.18
CA ALA A 521 -21.70 16.27 -19.01
C ALA A 521 -20.61 15.91 -20.04
N MET A 522 -19.74 14.97 -19.71
CA MET A 522 -18.72 14.47 -20.62
C MET A 522 -19.36 13.93 -21.92
N PRO A 523 -18.88 14.35 -23.11
CA PRO A 523 -19.35 13.83 -24.39
C PRO A 523 -19.14 12.32 -24.50
N GLN A 524 -20.07 11.60 -25.10
CA GLN A 524 -20.04 10.15 -25.29
C GLN A 524 -18.75 9.69 -26.03
N GLU A 525 -18.32 10.44 -27.05
CA GLU A 525 -17.10 10.14 -27.80
C GLU A 525 -15.85 10.19 -26.91
N MET A 526 -15.78 11.15 -25.98
CA MET A 526 -14.67 11.28 -25.04
C MET A 526 -14.67 10.13 -24.03
N LEU A 527 -15.86 9.74 -23.55
CA LEU A 527 -16.03 8.57 -22.67
C LEU A 527 -15.53 7.29 -23.35
N GLU A 528 -15.90 7.04 -24.60
CA GLU A 528 -15.46 5.87 -25.38
C GLU A 528 -13.94 5.84 -25.56
N LYS A 529 -13.31 6.99 -25.77
CA LYS A 529 -11.85 7.10 -25.83
C LYS A 529 -11.18 6.78 -24.50
N VAL A 530 -11.72 7.29 -23.38
CA VAL A 530 -11.20 6.99 -22.02
C VAL A 530 -11.26 5.48 -21.74
N LEU A 531 -12.41 4.86 -21.97
CA LEU A 531 -12.61 3.43 -21.74
C LEU A 531 -11.75 2.56 -22.69
N GLY A 532 -11.60 3.00 -23.95
CA GLY A 532 -10.75 2.32 -24.94
C GLY A 532 -9.26 2.36 -24.57
N ALA A 533 -8.80 3.45 -23.95
CA ALA A 533 -7.42 3.58 -23.50
C ALA A 533 -7.07 2.69 -22.27
N ALA A 534 -8.05 2.29 -21.50
CA ALA A 534 -7.83 1.48 -20.27
C ALA A 534 -7.20 0.10 -20.56
N THR A 535 -7.37 -0.44 -21.77
CA THR A 535 -6.79 -1.74 -22.18
C THR A 535 -5.49 -1.62 -22.98
N PHE A 536 -4.99 -0.39 -23.16
CA PHE A 536 -3.77 -0.15 -23.93
C PHE A 536 -2.54 -0.76 -23.26
N ASP A 537 -1.67 -1.40 -24.04
CA ASP A 537 -0.39 -2.03 -23.61
C ASP A 537 -0.51 -3.10 -22.51
N MET A 538 -1.71 -3.63 -22.26
CA MET A 538 -1.98 -4.63 -21.22
C MET A 538 -1.15 -5.91 -21.39
N GLY A 539 -0.87 -6.33 -22.64
CA GLY A 539 -0.03 -7.51 -22.89
C GLY A 539 1.39 -7.37 -22.36
N PHE A 540 1.97 -6.17 -22.49
CA PHE A 540 3.30 -5.89 -21.96
C PHE A 540 3.29 -5.61 -20.45
N ALA A 541 2.24 -4.99 -19.94
CA ALA A 541 2.11 -4.67 -18.53
C ALA A 541 1.89 -5.91 -17.64
N THR A 542 1.36 -7.03 -18.21
CA THR A 542 1.18 -8.32 -17.53
C THR A 542 2.49 -9.09 -17.43
#